data_36e60f727bb7c24868ce6f2b222bea05
#
_entry.id   36e60f727bb7c24868ce6f2b222bea05
#
_cell.length_a   1.000
_cell.length_b   1.000
_cell.length_c   1.000
_cell.angle_alpha   90.00
_cell.angle_beta   90.00
_cell.angle_gamma   90.00
#
_symmetry.space_group_name_H-M   'P 1'
#
loop_
_entity.id
_entity.type
_entity.pdbx_description
1 polymer ?
#
loop_
_entity_poly.entity_id
_entity_poly.type
_entity_poly.pdbx_seq_one_letter_code
_entity_poly.pdbx_strand_id
1 'polypeptide(L)'
;LVSPDVVEDIRAMAYNPVNTRQATSGTTSMAAPEELRSQLYSAAGLPSFYGINIIEVLELGSGQRFNKIFDAVKGGVSFTEASEQILIGVDRSRDALLRPVVLDEGSTGEMNVLVDDQFSVRQNKIGYYGKVEEGRVCIDDRALCGIVV
;
A
#
# COMPACT_ATOMS: atom_id res chain seq x y z
N LEU A 1 3.96 0.15 1.93
CA LEU A 1 2.96 0.83 1.12
C LEU A 1 3.25 2.32 1.17
N VAL A 2 3.28 2.97 0.03
CA VAL A 2 3.63 4.39 -0.08
C VAL A 2 2.72 5.08 -1.10
N SER A 3 2.66 6.42 -1.02
CA SER A 3 1.99 7.23 -2.01
C SER A 3 2.82 7.37 -3.30
N PRO A 4 2.22 7.78 -4.41
CA PRO A 4 2.94 8.10 -5.64
C PRO A 4 4.03 9.16 -5.46
N ASP A 5 3.74 10.21 -4.69
CA ASP A 5 4.68 11.31 -4.44
C ASP A 5 5.94 10.82 -3.71
N VAL A 6 5.77 9.95 -2.70
CA VAL A 6 6.91 9.33 -1.99
C VAL A 6 7.72 8.42 -2.92
N VAL A 7 7.08 7.75 -3.87
CA VAL A 7 7.79 6.94 -4.87
C VAL A 7 8.66 7.84 -5.75
N GLU A 8 8.15 9.01 -6.15
CA GLU A 8 8.93 9.99 -6.93
C GLU A 8 10.12 10.53 -6.14
N ASP A 9 9.92 10.84 -4.86
CA ASP A 9 11.00 11.30 -3.98
C ASP A 9 12.10 10.24 -3.82
N ILE A 10 11.72 8.98 -3.65
CA ILE A 10 12.66 7.87 -3.58
C ILE A 10 13.44 7.73 -4.90
N ARG A 11 12.78 7.88 -6.04
CA ARG A 11 13.43 7.89 -7.35
C ARG A 11 14.38 9.06 -7.50
N ALA A 12 13.98 10.24 -7.01
CA ALA A 12 14.82 11.44 -7.05
C ALA A 12 16.10 11.26 -6.23
N MET A 13 16.09 10.45 -5.17
CA MET A 13 17.30 10.13 -4.38
C MET A 13 18.40 9.48 -5.23
N ALA A 14 18.05 8.78 -6.31
CA ALA A 14 19.02 8.21 -7.23
C ALA A 14 19.80 9.27 -8.01
N TYR A 15 19.20 10.45 -8.19
CA TYR A 15 19.82 11.58 -8.89
C TYR A 15 20.45 12.59 -7.95
N ASN A 16 19.97 12.65 -6.72
CA ASN A 16 20.43 13.59 -5.71
C ASN A 16 21.04 12.80 -4.53
N PRO A 17 22.32 12.42 -4.63
CA PRO A 17 22.94 11.56 -3.65
C PRO A 17 22.95 12.24 -2.28
N VAL A 18 22.42 11.56 -1.29
CA VAL A 18 22.40 11.99 0.12
C VAL A 18 23.83 12.17 0.69
N ASN A 19 24.85 11.64 0.02
CA ASN A 19 26.27 11.81 0.32
C ASN A 19 26.98 12.61 -0.77
N THR A 20 26.65 13.85 -0.92
CA THR A 20 27.54 14.80 -1.55
C THR A 20 28.73 15.01 -0.58
N ARG A 21 29.75 14.20 -0.70
CA ARG A 21 31.07 14.65 -0.28
C ARG A 21 31.42 15.78 -1.22
N GLN A 22 31.26 16.98 -0.73
CA GLN A 22 31.83 18.16 -1.35
C GLN A 22 33.32 17.92 -1.49
N ALA A 23 33.79 17.54 -2.65
CA ALA A 23 35.21 17.57 -2.95
C ALA A 23 35.62 19.04 -2.75
N THR A 24 36.65 19.25 -1.96
CA THR A 24 37.15 20.55 -1.49
C THR A 24 37.60 21.47 -2.66
N SER A 25 37.43 21.09 -3.87
CA SER A 25 37.78 21.85 -5.06
C SER A 25 36.78 21.53 -6.19
N GLY A 26 35.76 22.37 -6.30
CA GLY A 26 34.93 22.48 -7.51
C GLY A 26 33.99 21.31 -7.75
N THR A 27 32.77 21.50 -7.31
CA THR A 27 31.55 21.12 -8.04
C THR A 27 31.50 19.75 -8.72
N THR A 28 31.66 18.67 -8.00
CA THR A 28 31.23 17.40 -8.54
C THR A 28 30.32 16.73 -7.52
N SER A 29 29.01 16.89 -7.71
CA SER A 29 28.04 16.03 -7.04
C SER A 29 28.31 14.60 -7.55
N MET A 30 28.79 13.75 -6.66
CA MET A 30 28.95 12.33 -7.00
C MET A 30 27.54 11.73 -7.12
N ALA A 31 27.28 11.11 -8.25
CA ALA A 31 26.06 10.32 -8.44
C ALA A 31 25.95 9.24 -7.35
N ALA A 32 24.74 8.87 -7.00
CA ALA A 32 24.52 7.74 -6.12
C ALA A 32 25.27 6.50 -6.61
N PRO A 33 25.75 5.62 -5.71
CA PRO A 33 26.41 4.39 -6.11
C PRO A 33 25.58 3.62 -7.15
N GLU A 34 26.23 3.06 -8.15
CA GLU A 34 25.54 2.35 -9.25
C GLU A 34 24.64 1.22 -8.75
N GLU A 35 25.05 0.56 -7.68
CA GLU A 35 24.25 -0.47 -6.99
C GLU A 35 22.92 0.08 -6.48
N LEU A 36 22.92 1.26 -5.89
CA LEU A 36 21.70 1.91 -5.40
C LEU A 36 20.81 2.33 -6.57
N ARG A 37 21.39 2.86 -7.62
CA ARG A 37 20.68 3.24 -8.83
C ARG A 37 20.06 2.03 -9.52
N SER A 38 20.82 0.92 -9.63
CA SER A 38 20.30 -0.29 -10.23
C SER A 38 19.16 -0.91 -9.42
N GLN A 39 19.20 -0.86 -8.09
CA GLN A 39 18.10 -1.31 -7.24
C GLN A 39 16.84 -0.47 -7.42
N LEU A 40 16.97 0.84 -7.55
CA LEU A 40 15.83 1.74 -7.76
C LEU A 40 15.19 1.57 -9.14
N TYR A 41 15.98 1.19 -10.16
CA TYR A 41 15.50 1.08 -11.54
C TYR A 41 15.21 -0.35 -12.01
N SER A 42 15.76 -1.37 -11.35
CA SER A 42 15.68 -2.76 -11.86
C SER A 42 14.31 -3.41 -11.68
N ALA A 43 13.46 -2.87 -10.84
CA ALA A 43 12.19 -3.49 -10.47
C ALA A 43 11.00 -2.95 -11.28
N ALA A 44 11.13 -2.78 -12.60
CA ALA A 44 9.99 -2.46 -13.49
C ALA A 44 9.03 -1.37 -12.95
N GLY A 45 9.58 -0.33 -12.33
CA GLY A 45 8.78 0.76 -11.76
C GLY A 45 8.39 0.60 -10.29
N LEU A 46 8.66 -0.55 -9.68
CA LEU A 46 8.49 -0.77 -8.25
C LEU A 46 9.87 -0.79 -7.59
N PRO A 47 10.33 0.29 -6.98
CA PRO A 47 11.65 0.34 -6.38
C PRO A 47 11.74 -0.64 -5.21
N SER A 48 12.82 -1.43 -5.19
CA SER A 48 13.26 -2.15 -4.00
C SER A 48 14.43 -1.38 -3.40
N PHE A 49 14.34 -1.03 -2.14
CA PHE A 49 15.34 -0.23 -1.45
C PHE A 49 15.76 -0.91 -0.15
N TYR A 50 17.05 -1.22 0.00
CA TYR A 50 17.60 -1.94 1.15
C TYR A 50 16.84 -3.23 1.51
N GLY A 51 16.43 -3.99 0.51
CA GLY A 51 15.65 -5.22 0.73
C GLY A 51 14.17 -5.01 1.08
N ILE A 52 13.69 -3.77 1.08
CA ILE A 52 12.30 -3.43 1.30
C ILE A 52 11.62 -3.26 -0.05
N ASN A 53 10.58 -4.04 -0.30
CA ASN A 53 9.75 -3.89 -1.48
C ASN A 53 8.78 -2.73 -1.28
N ILE A 54 8.83 -1.76 -2.18
CA ILE A 54 7.95 -0.59 -2.17
C ILE A 54 6.75 -0.88 -3.06
N ILE A 55 5.56 -0.71 -2.50
CA ILE A 55 4.29 -0.89 -3.22
C ILE A 55 3.58 0.46 -3.22
N GLU A 56 3.35 0.99 -4.41
CA GLU A 56 2.61 2.21 -4.61
C GLU A 56 1.11 1.97 -4.42
N VAL A 57 0.46 2.85 -3.66
CA VAL A 57 -0.98 2.85 -3.43
C VAL A 57 -1.52 4.23 -3.82
N LEU A 58 -2.30 4.28 -4.88
CA LEU A 58 -2.82 5.53 -5.45
C LEU A 58 -3.76 6.29 -4.52
N GLU A 59 -4.43 5.60 -3.63
CA GLU A 59 -5.35 6.21 -2.65
C GLU A 59 -4.63 6.70 -1.38
N LEU A 60 -3.32 6.49 -1.29
CA LEU A 60 -2.48 6.99 -0.23
C LEU A 60 -1.81 8.27 -0.74
N GLY A 61 -1.76 9.30 0.07
CA GLY A 61 -1.15 10.56 -0.30
C GLY A 61 -1.94 11.77 0.18
N SER A 62 -1.37 12.94 -0.02
CA SER A 62 -1.94 14.21 0.41
C SER A 62 -3.34 14.41 -0.17
N GLY A 63 -4.32 14.64 0.70
CA GLY A 63 -5.72 14.83 0.30
C GLY A 63 -6.45 13.59 -0.20
N GLN A 64 -5.79 12.42 -0.28
CA GLN A 64 -6.38 11.18 -0.75
C GLN A 64 -7.22 10.48 0.33
N ARG A 65 -7.95 9.45 -0.08
CA ARG A 65 -8.94 8.78 0.76
C ARG A 65 -8.35 8.17 2.02
N PHE A 66 -7.21 7.49 1.92
CA PHE A 66 -6.60 6.85 3.09
C PHE A 66 -6.00 7.85 4.06
N ASN A 67 -5.48 8.97 3.57
CA ASN A 67 -5.03 10.05 4.44
C ASN A 67 -6.20 10.61 5.27
N LYS A 68 -7.37 10.79 4.68
CA LYS A 68 -8.59 11.24 5.38
C LYS A 68 -9.05 10.25 6.44
N ILE A 69 -9.00 8.95 6.12
CA ILE A 69 -9.35 7.90 7.08
C ILE A 69 -8.36 7.91 8.24
N PHE A 70 -7.06 8.02 7.95
CA PHE A 70 -6.03 8.08 8.99
C PHE A 70 -6.18 9.33 9.86
N ASP A 71 -6.44 10.49 9.26
CA ASP A 71 -6.68 11.72 10.00
C ASP A 71 -7.84 11.60 11.00
N ALA A 72 -8.91 10.91 10.59
CA ALA A 72 -10.06 10.66 11.44
C ALA A 72 -9.78 9.71 12.62
N VAL A 73 -8.82 8.78 12.49
CA VAL A 73 -8.55 7.71 13.49
C VAL A 73 -7.19 7.82 14.16
N LYS A 74 -6.38 8.80 13.81
CA LYS A 74 -4.98 8.95 14.24
C LYS A 74 -4.76 9.03 15.75
N GLY A 75 -5.79 9.25 16.53
CA GLY A 75 -5.67 9.42 17.99
C GLY A 75 -4.87 10.67 18.35
N GLY A 76 -3.76 10.47 19.08
CA GLY A 76 -2.88 11.57 19.52
C GLY A 76 -1.72 11.87 18.56
N VAL A 77 -1.66 11.25 17.39
CA VAL A 77 -0.59 11.49 16.42
C VAL A 77 -0.85 12.81 15.71
N SER A 78 0.18 13.68 15.63
CA SER A 78 0.10 14.90 14.82
C SER A 78 0.17 14.51 13.35
N PHE A 79 -0.86 14.84 12.61
CA PHE A 79 -0.97 14.55 11.18
C PHE A 79 -1.92 15.51 10.51
N THR A 80 -1.51 16.02 9.35
CA THR A 80 -2.29 16.94 8.51
C THR A 80 -2.55 16.30 7.16
N GLU A 81 -3.78 15.85 6.90
CA GLU A 81 -4.16 15.09 5.71
C GLU A 81 -3.80 15.76 4.37
N ALA A 82 -3.81 17.09 4.36
CA ALA A 82 -3.64 17.87 3.13
C ALA A 82 -2.17 18.08 2.72
N SER A 83 -1.22 17.90 3.63
CA SER A 83 0.18 18.23 3.41
C SER A 83 1.17 17.12 3.77
N GLU A 84 0.76 16.22 4.63
CA GLU A 84 1.60 15.13 5.10
C GLU A 84 1.18 13.81 4.48
N GLN A 85 2.11 12.88 4.40
CA GLN A 85 1.90 11.59 3.79
C GLN A 85 2.21 10.48 4.77
N ILE A 86 1.55 9.35 4.59
CA ILE A 86 1.73 8.18 5.43
C ILE A 86 2.44 7.10 4.64
N LEU A 87 3.53 6.58 5.22
CA LEU A 87 4.14 5.33 4.78
C LEU A 87 3.72 4.22 5.74
N ILE A 88 3.31 3.09 5.20
CA ILE A 88 2.90 1.94 5.98
C ILE A 88 3.85 0.78 5.68
N GLY A 89 4.64 0.41 6.68
CA GLY A 89 5.49 -0.77 6.64
C GLY A 89 4.75 -1.99 7.16
N VAL A 90 4.90 -3.12 6.45
CA VAL A 90 4.32 -4.41 6.84
C VAL A 90 5.39 -5.48 6.75
N ASP A 91 5.68 -6.14 7.85
CA ASP A 91 6.52 -7.33 7.87
C ASP A 91 5.68 -8.56 7.52
N ARG A 92 5.88 -9.08 6.31
CA ARG A 92 5.15 -10.25 5.80
C ARG A 92 5.66 -11.59 6.36
N SER A 93 6.80 -11.61 7.03
CA SER A 93 7.29 -12.82 7.70
C SER A 93 6.47 -13.17 8.95
N ARG A 94 5.72 -12.21 9.45
CA ARG A 94 4.79 -12.35 10.56
C ARG A 94 3.37 -12.28 10.03
N ASP A 95 2.53 -13.20 10.47
CA ASP A 95 1.11 -13.22 10.09
C ASP A 95 0.34 -12.12 10.85
N ALA A 96 0.72 -10.86 10.60
CA ALA A 96 0.19 -9.71 11.32
C ALA A 96 -1.28 -9.45 11.04
N LEU A 97 -1.71 -9.69 9.80
CA LEU A 97 -3.06 -9.39 9.34
C LEU A 97 -3.73 -10.68 8.87
N LEU A 98 -4.83 -11.02 9.50
CA LEU A 98 -5.66 -12.15 9.08
C LEU A 98 -6.98 -11.66 8.49
N ARG A 99 -7.38 -12.35 7.43
CA ARG A 99 -8.68 -12.20 6.79
C ARG A 99 -9.42 -13.54 6.89
N PRO A 100 -10.08 -13.83 8.02
CA PRO A 100 -10.94 -14.99 8.10
C PRO A 100 -12.12 -14.82 7.16
N VAL A 101 -12.40 -15.85 6.37
CA VAL A 101 -13.53 -15.92 5.44
C VAL A 101 -14.37 -17.11 5.82
N VAL A 102 -15.68 -16.90 5.90
CA VAL A 102 -16.62 -18.00 6.11
C VAL A 102 -16.92 -18.64 4.76
N LEU A 103 -16.69 -19.96 4.68
CA LEU A 103 -17.07 -20.75 3.53
C LEU A 103 -18.43 -21.41 3.84
N ASP A 104 -19.45 -21.07 3.08
CA ASP A 104 -20.74 -21.75 3.17
C ASP A 104 -20.64 -23.19 2.68
N GLU A 105 -21.36 -24.10 3.31
CA GLU A 105 -21.40 -25.52 2.96
C GLU A 105 -21.89 -25.67 1.50
N GLY A 106 -21.04 -26.21 0.63
CA GLY A 106 -21.31 -26.33 -0.82
C GLY A 106 -20.79 -25.19 -1.69
N SER A 107 -20.20 -24.16 -1.11
CA SER A 107 -19.51 -23.12 -1.88
C SER A 107 -18.10 -23.58 -2.28
N THR A 108 -17.73 -23.34 -3.55
CA THR A 108 -16.39 -23.62 -4.08
C THR A 108 -15.42 -22.45 -3.93
N GLY A 109 -15.86 -21.33 -3.35
CA GLY A 109 -15.06 -20.13 -3.23
C GLY A 109 -15.50 -19.22 -2.09
N GLU A 110 -14.74 -18.16 -1.87
CA GLU A 110 -15.00 -17.14 -0.86
C GLU A 110 -16.32 -16.38 -1.05
N MET A 111 -16.82 -16.37 -2.28
CA MET A 111 -18.07 -15.71 -2.64
C MET A 111 -19.09 -16.74 -3.07
N ASN A 112 -20.18 -16.80 -2.34
CA ASN A 112 -21.32 -17.63 -2.73
C ASN A 112 -22.26 -16.82 -3.62
N VAL A 113 -22.45 -17.26 -4.87
CA VAL A 113 -23.35 -16.61 -5.83
C VAL A 113 -24.50 -17.55 -6.11
N LEU A 114 -25.70 -17.14 -5.73
CA LEU A 114 -26.94 -17.85 -5.97
C LEU A 114 -27.72 -17.17 -7.10
N VAL A 115 -28.28 -17.98 -7.96
CA VAL A 115 -29.18 -17.51 -9.01
C VAL A 115 -30.61 -17.53 -8.48
N ASP A 116 -31.28 -16.38 -8.56
CA ASP A 116 -32.71 -16.26 -8.24
C ASP A 116 -33.52 -16.28 -9.54
N ASP A 117 -34.17 -17.38 -9.79
CA ASP A 117 -34.97 -17.60 -10.97
C ASP A 117 -36.49 -17.36 -10.74
N GLN A 118 -36.88 -16.99 -9.52
CA GLN A 118 -38.32 -16.80 -9.16
C GLN A 118 -39.01 -15.73 -10.00
N PHE A 119 -38.25 -14.77 -10.51
CA PHE A 119 -38.75 -13.69 -11.35
C PHE A 119 -38.64 -13.97 -12.86
N SER A 120 -37.99 -15.06 -13.27
CA SER A 120 -37.72 -15.36 -14.67
C SER A 120 -39.01 -15.56 -15.48
N VAL A 121 -39.99 -16.24 -14.90
CA VAL A 121 -41.27 -16.55 -15.56
C VAL A 121 -42.21 -15.35 -15.61
N ARG A 122 -42.19 -14.49 -14.57
CA ARG A 122 -43.17 -13.39 -14.46
C ARG A 122 -42.65 -12.07 -15.03
N GLN A 123 -41.35 -11.84 -14.99
CA GLN A 123 -40.77 -10.54 -15.36
C GLN A 123 -39.69 -10.63 -16.42
N ASN A 124 -39.37 -11.85 -16.88
CA ASN A 124 -38.29 -12.11 -17.84
C ASN A 124 -36.93 -11.54 -17.33
N LYS A 125 -36.70 -11.66 -16.02
CA LYS A 125 -35.48 -11.18 -15.32
C LYS A 125 -34.89 -12.33 -14.53
N ILE A 126 -33.58 -12.40 -14.52
CA ILE A 126 -32.82 -13.31 -13.68
C ILE A 126 -32.06 -12.47 -12.64
N GLY A 127 -32.25 -12.79 -11.38
CA GLY A 127 -31.52 -12.17 -10.27
C GLY A 127 -30.29 -12.98 -9.89
N TYR A 128 -29.27 -12.29 -9.41
CA TYR A 128 -28.10 -12.92 -8.80
C TYR A 128 -27.94 -12.35 -7.39
N TYR A 129 -27.77 -13.24 -6.42
CA TYR A 129 -27.47 -12.86 -5.05
C TYR A 129 -26.07 -13.32 -4.71
N GLY A 130 -25.22 -12.40 -4.28
CA GLY A 130 -23.87 -12.70 -3.85
C GLY A 130 -23.71 -12.42 -2.34
N LYS A 131 -23.14 -13.39 -1.62
CA LYS A 131 -22.84 -13.27 -0.18
C LYS A 131 -21.37 -13.55 0.06
N VAL A 132 -20.74 -12.67 0.80
CA VAL A 132 -19.37 -12.84 1.36
C VAL A 132 -19.43 -12.47 2.81
N GLU A 133 -18.95 -13.35 3.68
CA GLU A 133 -18.74 -13.06 5.09
C GLU A 133 -17.26 -13.11 5.38
N GLU A 134 -16.70 -11.96 5.70
CA GLU A 134 -15.28 -11.83 6.01
C GLU A 134 -15.04 -10.97 7.24
N GLY A 135 -13.99 -11.30 7.96
CA GLY A 135 -13.45 -10.45 9.01
C GLY A 135 -12.07 -9.92 8.64
N ARG A 136 -11.60 -8.97 9.41
CA ARG A 136 -10.22 -8.48 9.34
C ARG A 136 -9.73 -8.24 10.74
N VAL A 137 -8.58 -8.79 11.06
CA VAL A 137 -8.00 -8.66 12.40
C VAL A 137 -6.48 -8.51 12.30
N CYS A 138 -5.95 -7.62 13.10
CA CYS A 138 -4.51 -7.52 13.33
C CYS A 138 -4.17 -8.39 14.55
N ILE A 139 -3.26 -9.35 14.37
CA ILE A 139 -2.82 -10.26 15.43
C ILE A 139 -1.52 -9.77 16.07
N ASP A 140 -0.57 -9.30 15.26
CA ASP A 140 0.72 -8.79 15.74
C ASP A 140 0.92 -7.36 15.24
N ASP A 141 0.69 -6.40 16.12
CA ASP A 141 0.88 -4.97 15.83
C ASP A 141 2.35 -4.58 15.62
N ARG A 142 3.29 -5.41 16.15
CA ARG A 142 4.74 -5.20 15.97
C ARG A 142 5.23 -5.43 14.55
N ALA A 143 4.43 -6.10 13.74
CA ALA A 143 4.73 -6.30 12.32
C ALA A 143 4.26 -5.13 11.44
N LEU A 144 3.65 -4.13 12.04
CA LEU A 144 3.14 -2.94 11.37
C LEU A 144 3.86 -1.70 11.88
N CYS A 145 4.26 -0.82 10.99
CA CYS A 145 4.77 0.49 11.34
C CYS A 145 4.18 1.56 10.43
N GLY A 146 3.92 2.73 11.01
CA GLY A 146 3.51 3.91 10.27
C GLY A 146 4.54 5.02 10.42
N ILE A 147 4.84 5.71 9.33
CA ILE A 147 5.73 6.86 9.30
C ILE A 147 4.97 8.00 8.64
N VAL A 148 5.00 9.17 9.26
CA VAL A 148 4.47 10.41 8.68
C VAL A 148 5.63 11.19 8.07
N VAL A 149 5.44 11.65 6.85
CA VAL A 149 6.43 12.39 6.05
C VAL A 149 5.81 13.65 5.51
#